data_89aea3c4e8f4153b6200db50bfa84662
#
_entry.id   89aea3c4e8f4153b6200db50bfa84662
#
_cell.length_a   1.000
_cell.length_b   1.000
_cell.length_c   1.000
_cell.angle_alpha   90.00
_cell.angle_beta   90.00
_cell.angle_gamma   90.00
#
_symmetry.space_group_name_H-M   'P 1'
#
loop_
_entity.id
_entity.type
_entity.pdbx_description
1 polymer ?
#
loop_
_entity_poly.entity_id
_entity_poly.type
_entity_poly.pdbx_seq_one_letter_code
_entity_poly.pdbx_strand_id
1 'polypeptide(L)'
;MYETILNKYATNQISYYVEDMESFARAHSALFGSGPFLYMDPTTQTVDYRGQQIELTMSTAFGQFGDLQIELVQVLSKPNPYEELGHYGFHHFSNWVDDFDGAIKQFAEVGFEPLFTMTSGGGLRVAYIDLTSVYGHYLEIHAPVVKPFWDSIAAAAKDWDGKDLWRKLGA
;
A
#
# COMPACT_ATOMS: atom_id res chain seq x y z
N MET A 1 9.33 29.62 -0.07
CA MET A 1 8.33 28.53 -0.20
C MET A 1 9.11 27.26 0.09
N TYR A 2 8.74 26.51 1.10
CA TYR A 2 9.43 25.23 1.37
C TYR A 2 9.10 24.26 0.24
N GLU A 3 10.11 23.72 -0.39
CA GLU A 3 9.96 22.61 -1.33
C GLU A 3 9.63 21.37 -0.47
N THR A 4 8.43 20.84 -0.62
CA THR A 4 7.97 19.70 0.19
C THR A 4 8.21 18.41 -0.58
N ILE A 5 8.51 17.33 0.14
CA ILE A 5 8.87 16.02 -0.45
C ILE A 5 7.73 15.48 -1.33
N LEU A 6 6.48 15.70 -0.95
CA LEU A 6 5.29 15.14 -1.59
C LEU A 6 4.43 16.17 -2.35
N ASN A 7 4.95 17.34 -2.68
CA ASN A 7 4.15 18.44 -3.24
C ASN A 7 3.65 18.22 -4.68
N LYS A 8 4.20 17.24 -5.38
CA LYS A 8 3.94 17.02 -6.82
C LYS A 8 2.75 16.10 -7.07
N TYR A 9 2.55 15.11 -6.23
CA TYR A 9 1.50 14.11 -6.41
C TYR A 9 0.55 14.09 -5.21
N ALA A 10 -0.73 13.98 -5.50
CA ALA A 10 -1.73 13.70 -4.46
C ALA A 10 -1.55 12.28 -3.91
N THR A 11 -2.03 12.05 -2.69
CA THR A 11 -2.22 10.70 -2.15
C THR A 11 -3.07 9.89 -3.12
N ASN A 12 -2.62 8.69 -3.47
CA ASN A 12 -3.23 7.85 -4.49
C ASN A 12 -3.80 6.54 -3.95
N GLN A 13 -3.48 6.19 -2.70
CA GLN A 13 -3.94 4.94 -2.09
C GLN A 13 -4.11 5.12 -0.58
N ILE A 14 -5.07 4.37 -0.04
CA ILE A 14 -5.26 4.15 1.40
C ILE A 14 -5.13 2.66 1.64
N SER A 15 -4.26 2.24 2.56
CA SER A 15 -4.02 0.84 2.84
C SER A 15 -4.45 0.45 4.25
N TYR A 16 -5.00 -0.76 4.35
CA TYR A 16 -5.43 -1.37 5.60
C TYR A 16 -4.71 -2.69 5.83
N TYR A 17 -4.10 -2.83 7.00
CA TYR A 17 -3.64 -4.12 7.50
C TYR A 17 -4.83 -4.86 8.09
N VAL A 18 -5.13 -6.06 7.61
CA VAL A 18 -6.37 -6.78 7.94
C VAL A 18 -6.10 -8.26 8.25
N GLU A 19 -6.94 -8.83 9.09
CA GLU A 19 -6.94 -10.26 9.40
C GLU A 19 -7.61 -11.08 8.29
N ASP A 20 -8.70 -10.55 7.71
CA ASP A 20 -9.47 -11.18 6.64
C ASP A 20 -9.82 -10.14 5.58
N MET A 21 -9.16 -10.24 4.43
CA MET A 21 -9.32 -9.28 3.33
C MET A 21 -10.73 -9.30 2.72
N GLU A 22 -11.32 -10.48 2.53
CA GLU A 22 -12.65 -10.58 1.89
C GLU A 22 -13.73 -10.02 2.78
N SER A 23 -13.70 -10.34 4.07
CA SER A 23 -14.64 -9.78 5.06
C SER A 23 -14.53 -8.25 5.14
N PHE A 24 -13.30 -7.73 5.14
CA PHE A 24 -13.07 -6.28 5.13
C PHE A 24 -13.58 -5.63 3.84
N ALA A 25 -13.28 -6.21 2.67
CA ALA A 25 -13.74 -5.72 1.37
C ALA A 25 -15.26 -5.64 1.30
N ARG A 26 -15.98 -6.67 1.80
CA ARG A 26 -17.44 -6.70 1.86
C ARG A 26 -18.01 -5.60 2.76
N ALA A 27 -17.41 -5.39 3.93
CA ALA A 27 -17.81 -4.33 4.85
C ALA A 27 -17.53 -2.94 4.24
N HIS A 28 -16.36 -2.72 3.66
CA HIS A 28 -15.97 -1.46 3.05
C HIS A 28 -16.86 -1.12 1.84
N SER A 29 -17.16 -2.11 1.00
CA SER A 29 -18.09 -1.95 -0.11
C SER A 29 -19.49 -1.60 0.34
N ALA A 30 -20.00 -2.28 1.36
CA ALA A 30 -21.35 -2.02 1.90
C ALA A 30 -21.49 -0.61 2.50
N LEU A 31 -20.42 -0.06 3.09
CA LEU A 31 -20.43 1.26 3.72
C LEU A 31 -20.14 2.39 2.73
N PHE A 32 -19.23 2.18 1.77
CA PHE A 32 -18.65 3.24 0.95
C PHE A 32 -18.87 3.04 -0.55
N GLY A 33 -19.40 1.89 -0.98
CA GLY A 33 -19.58 1.59 -2.40
C GLY A 33 -18.29 1.30 -3.15
N SER A 34 -17.20 0.98 -2.44
CA SER A 34 -15.90 0.67 -3.05
C SER A 34 -15.88 -0.70 -3.74
N GLY A 35 -15.08 -0.85 -4.76
CA GLY A 35 -14.87 -2.12 -5.46
C GLY A 35 -14.90 -2.01 -6.99
N PRO A 36 -14.80 -3.13 -7.72
CA PRO A 36 -14.56 -4.47 -7.19
C PRO A 36 -13.18 -4.58 -6.52
N PHE A 37 -12.98 -5.57 -5.65
CA PHE A 37 -11.67 -5.88 -5.07
C PHE A 37 -11.01 -7.01 -5.84
N LEU A 38 -9.79 -6.75 -6.33
CA LEU A 38 -8.97 -7.69 -7.10
C LEU A 38 -7.87 -8.23 -6.19
N TYR A 39 -7.96 -9.49 -5.79
CA TYR A 39 -7.00 -10.10 -4.89
C TYR A 39 -5.89 -10.86 -5.62
N MET A 40 -4.73 -10.93 -5.00
CA MET A 40 -3.58 -11.72 -5.45
C MET A 40 -3.35 -12.91 -4.51
N ASP A 41 -2.87 -14.02 -5.08
CA ASP A 41 -2.36 -15.14 -4.26
C ASP A 41 -1.20 -14.66 -3.38
N PRO A 42 -0.95 -15.33 -2.25
CA PRO A 42 0.19 -14.99 -1.40
C PRO A 42 1.51 -15.00 -2.18
N THR A 43 2.31 -13.97 -1.97
CA THR A 43 3.67 -13.87 -2.50
C THR A 43 4.66 -13.69 -1.37
N THR A 44 5.86 -14.27 -1.53
CA THR A 44 6.97 -14.07 -0.60
C THR A 44 8.00 -13.16 -1.24
N GLN A 45 8.44 -12.16 -0.51
CA GLN A 45 9.45 -11.20 -0.97
C GLN A 45 10.48 -10.97 0.13
N THR A 46 11.75 -10.81 -0.28
CA THR A 46 12.79 -10.36 0.63
C THR A 46 12.67 -8.85 0.79
N VAL A 47 12.56 -8.39 2.04
CA VAL A 47 12.47 -6.98 2.38
C VAL A 47 13.58 -6.59 3.37
N ASP A 48 14.06 -5.35 3.29
CA ASP A 48 14.91 -4.78 4.34
C ASP A 48 14.02 -4.19 5.42
N TYR A 49 14.00 -4.83 6.57
CA TYR A 49 13.23 -4.41 7.73
C TYR A 49 14.18 -3.93 8.84
N ARG A 50 14.24 -2.62 9.07
CA ARG A 50 15.15 -1.97 10.03
C ARG A 50 16.61 -2.42 9.87
N GLY A 51 17.08 -2.51 8.61
CA GLY A 51 18.44 -2.93 8.27
C GLY A 51 18.69 -4.44 8.34
N GLN A 52 17.63 -5.25 8.45
CA GLN A 52 17.71 -6.71 8.42
C GLN A 52 16.90 -7.27 7.27
N GLN A 53 17.49 -8.20 6.51
CA GLN A 53 16.76 -8.90 5.46
C GLN A 53 15.83 -9.95 6.07
N ILE A 54 14.55 -9.86 5.75
CA ILE A 54 13.54 -10.85 6.16
C ILE A 54 12.72 -11.33 4.96
N GLU A 55 12.15 -12.52 5.07
CA GLU A 55 11.16 -13.02 4.11
C GLU A 55 9.75 -12.62 4.59
N LEU A 56 9.07 -11.79 3.80
CA LEU A 56 7.72 -11.34 4.08
C LEU A 56 6.75 -12.00 3.10
N THR A 57 5.87 -12.86 3.63
CA THR A 57 4.79 -13.47 2.86
C THR A 57 3.48 -12.75 3.14
N MET A 58 2.84 -12.23 2.10
CA MET A 58 1.58 -11.51 2.21
C MET A 58 0.67 -11.77 1.01
N SER A 59 -0.62 -11.65 1.25
CA SER A 59 -1.66 -11.47 0.24
C SER A 59 -2.10 -10.02 0.20
N THR A 60 -2.44 -9.54 -0.98
CA THR A 60 -2.99 -8.19 -1.18
C THR A 60 -4.26 -8.23 -2.01
N ALA A 61 -5.13 -7.26 -1.78
CA ALA A 61 -6.27 -7.01 -2.65
C ALA A 61 -6.44 -5.51 -2.88
N PHE A 62 -6.86 -5.13 -4.08
CA PHE A 62 -6.98 -3.75 -4.49
C PHE A 62 -8.40 -3.45 -4.97
N GLY A 63 -9.01 -2.41 -4.43
CA GLY A 63 -10.30 -1.89 -4.85
C GLY A 63 -10.22 -0.40 -5.16
N GLN A 64 -11.33 0.18 -5.60
CA GLN A 64 -11.39 1.61 -5.89
C GLN A 64 -12.48 2.27 -5.06
N PHE A 65 -12.19 3.48 -4.56
CA PHE A 65 -13.13 4.35 -3.86
C PHE A 65 -12.96 5.79 -4.38
N GLY A 66 -13.82 6.20 -5.29
CA GLY A 66 -13.62 7.47 -6.02
C GLY A 66 -12.28 7.45 -6.78
N ASP A 67 -11.45 8.45 -6.55
CA ASP A 67 -10.11 8.56 -7.16
C ASP A 67 -9.01 7.86 -6.35
N LEU A 68 -9.35 7.26 -5.19
CA LEU A 68 -8.39 6.56 -4.34
C LEU A 68 -8.45 5.05 -4.54
N GLN A 69 -7.29 4.44 -4.66
CA GLN A 69 -7.18 3.00 -4.53
C GLN A 69 -7.26 2.59 -3.06
N ILE A 70 -7.99 1.53 -2.77
CA ILE A 70 -7.98 0.86 -1.46
C ILE A 70 -7.14 -0.38 -1.58
N GLU A 71 -6.11 -0.48 -0.74
CA GLU A 71 -5.31 -1.69 -0.60
C GLU A 71 -5.66 -2.41 0.71
N LEU A 72 -5.78 -3.71 0.62
CA LEU A 72 -5.89 -4.60 1.78
C LEU A 72 -4.65 -5.48 1.83
N VAL A 73 -4.00 -5.55 2.99
CA VAL A 73 -2.80 -6.36 3.21
C VAL A 73 -3.06 -7.34 4.33
N GLN A 74 -2.88 -8.63 4.02
CA GLN A 74 -2.88 -9.72 4.99
C GLN A 74 -1.50 -10.36 5.02
N VAL A 75 -0.80 -10.27 6.15
CA VAL A 75 0.54 -10.84 6.30
C VAL A 75 0.44 -12.26 6.89
N LEU A 76 1.17 -13.19 6.28
CA LEU A 76 1.11 -14.62 6.58
C LEU A 76 2.40 -15.19 7.18
N SER A 77 3.46 -14.37 7.28
CA SER A 77 4.78 -14.78 7.81
C SER A 77 5.14 -14.04 9.10
N LYS A 78 6.22 -14.49 9.73
CA LYS A 78 6.89 -13.84 10.85
C LYS A 78 8.40 -13.71 10.55
N PRO A 79 9.08 -12.62 10.94
CA PRO A 79 8.51 -11.44 11.60
C PRO A 79 7.55 -10.67 10.69
N ASN A 80 6.65 -9.90 11.28
CA ASN A 80 5.63 -9.14 10.57
C ASN A 80 5.75 -7.63 10.88
N PRO A 81 6.32 -6.82 9.99
CA PRO A 81 6.46 -5.37 10.21
C PRO A 81 5.13 -4.62 10.42
N TYR A 82 4.03 -5.12 9.84
CA TYR A 82 2.71 -4.49 9.97
C TYR A 82 2.15 -4.56 11.40
N GLU A 83 2.62 -5.53 12.20
CA GLU A 83 2.20 -5.67 13.60
C GLU A 83 2.78 -4.58 14.52
N GLU A 84 3.76 -3.79 14.08
CA GLU A 84 4.32 -2.70 14.92
C GLU A 84 3.28 -1.63 15.29
N LEU A 85 2.23 -1.44 14.49
CA LEU A 85 1.11 -0.57 14.87
C LEU A 85 0.26 -1.13 16.03
N GLY A 86 0.36 -2.43 16.33
CA GLY A 86 -0.34 -3.07 17.43
C GLY A 86 -1.85 -3.31 17.19
N HIS A 87 -2.36 -3.04 15.98
CA HIS A 87 -3.78 -3.24 15.66
C HIS A 87 -3.99 -3.48 14.15
N TYR A 88 -5.10 -4.11 13.80
CA TYR A 88 -5.64 -4.13 12.45
C TYR A 88 -6.36 -2.81 12.13
N GLY A 89 -6.44 -2.46 10.87
CA GLY A 89 -7.13 -1.27 10.38
C GLY A 89 -6.25 -0.40 9.49
N PHE A 90 -6.48 0.91 9.50
CA PHE A 90 -5.69 1.84 8.70
C PHE A 90 -4.20 1.71 9.01
N HIS A 91 -3.37 1.55 7.98
CA HIS A 91 -1.93 1.36 8.12
C HIS A 91 -1.11 2.48 7.50
N HIS A 92 -1.39 2.84 6.25
CA HIS A 92 -0.64 3.87 5.56
C HIS A 92 -1.43 4.56 4.45
N PHE A 93 -0.96 5.74 4.07
CA PHE A 93 -1.21 6.35 2.76
C PHE A 93 -0.08 6.02 1.81
N SER A 94 -0.35 6.04 0.50
CA SER A 94 0.69 5.92 -0.51
C SER A 94 0.76 7.13 -1.41
N ASN A 95 1.99 7.49 -1.79
CA ASN A 95 2.27 8.59 -2.71
C ASN A 95 3.34 8.18 -3.74
N TRP A 96 3.18 8.69 -4.96
CA TRP A 96 4.23 8.61 -5.98
C TRP A 96 5.40 9.53 -5.65
N VAL A 97 6.62 9.09 -6.00
CA VAL A 97 7.82 9.92 -5.98
C VAL A 97 8.62 9.67 -7.25
N ASP A 98 9.14 10.72 -7.89
CA ASP A 98 9.97 10.58 -9.10
C ASP A 98 11.39 10.17 -8.74
N ASP A 99 11.95 10.75 -7.68
CA ASP A 99 13.27 10.45 -7.15
C ASP A 99 13.14 9.68 -5.83
N PHE A 100 13.12 8.37 -5.93
CA PHE A 100 12.88 7.49 -4.79
C PHE A 100 13.99 7.60 -3.72
N ASP A 101 15.26 7.60 -4.15
CA ASP A 101 16.37 7.67 -3.21
C ASP A 101 16.50 9.06 -2.59
N GLY A 102 16.26 10.10 -3.38
CA GLY A 102 16.18 11.48 -2.89
C GLY A 102 15.05 11.69 -1.90
N ALA A 103 13.88 11.09 -2.12
CA ALA A 103 12.76 11.16 -1.19
C ALA A 103 13.10 10.50 0.16
N ILE A 104 13.67 9.28 0.15
CA ILE A 104 14.11 8.60 1.39
C ILE A 104 15.09 9.48 2.15
N LYS A 105 16.09 10.04 1.46
CA LYS A 105 17.09 10.92 2.07
C LYS A 105 16.44 12.16 2.71
N GLN A 106 15.51 12.81 2.00
CA GLN A 106 14.81 14.00 2.51
C GLN A 106 13.95 13.65 3.73
N PHE A 107 13.28 12.49 3.78
CA PHE A 107 12.57 12.04 4.96
C PHE A 107 13.51 11.82 6.15
N ALA A 108 14.66 11.16 5.94
CA ALA A 108 15.66 10.96 6.97
C ALA A 108 16.23 12.29 7.52
N GLU A 109 16.47 13.29 6.65
CA GLU A 109 16.95 14.64 7.04
C GLU A 109 15.97 15.37 7.97
N VAL A 110 14.68 15.05 7.92
CA VAL A 110 13.65 15.60 8.82
C VAL A 110 13.25 14.63 9.94
N GLY A 111 14.00 13.53 10.12
CA GLY A 111 13.87 12.61 11.24
C GLY A 111 12.90 11.44 11.05
N PHE A 112 12.52 11.14 9.81
CA PHE A 112 11.64 10.00 9.49
C PHE A 112 12.39 8.95 8.68
N GLU A 113 12.66 7.81 9.30
CA GLU A 113 13.37 6.69 8.67
C GLU A 113 12.39 5.65 8.09
N PRO A 114 12.81 4.88 7.07
CA PRO A 114 12.02 3.76 6.59
C PRO A 114 11.87 2.67 7.66
N LEU A 115 10.64 2.18 7.86
CA LEU A 115 10.40 0.96 8.61
C LEU A 115 10.93 -0.24 7.84
N PHE A 116 10.55 -0.34 6.57
CA PHE A 116 11.12 -1.32 5.65
C PHE A 116 11.12 -0.81 4.20
N THR A 117 12.00 -1.39 3.40
CA THR A 117 12.06 -1.16 1.96
C THR A 117 11.99 -2.47 1.19
N MET A 118 11.46 -2.41 0.00
CA MET A 118 11.31 -3.54 -0.89
C MET A 118 11.67 -3.15 -2.32
N THR A 119 12.35 -4.07 -3.01
CA THR A 119 12.52 -3.99 -4.46
C THR A 119 12.10 -5.31 -5.07
N SER A 120 11.09 -5.27 -5.93
CA SER A 120 10.59 -6.45 -6.61
C SER A 120 11.00 -6.49 -8.08
N GLY A 121 10.71 -7.60 -8.74
CA GLY A 121 10.87 -7.73 -10.19
C GLY A 121 10.13 -6.60 -10.94
N GLY A 122 10.64 -6.23 -12.13
CA GLY A 122 10.06 -5.13 -12.91
C GLY A 122 10.40 -3.71 -12.44
N GLY A 123 11.29 -3.57 -11.43
CA GLY A 123 11.76 -2.26 -10.97
C GLY A 123 10.84 -1.55 -9.98
N LEU A 124 9.83 -2.23 -9.43
CA LEU A 124 9.04 -1.68 -8.33
C LEU A 124 9.93 -1.50 -7.11
N ARG A 125 9.97 -0.27 -6.61
CA ARG A 125 10.62 0.11 -5.36
C ARG A 125 9.60 0.74 -4.45
N VAL A 126 9.56 0.27 -3.21
CA VAL A 126 8.61 0.70 -2.17
C VAL A 126 9.38 0.96 -0.88
N ALA A 127 9.02 2.00 -0.16
CA ALA A 127 9.50 2.27 1.19
C ALA A 127 8.34 2.71 2.07
N TYR A 128 8.29 2.17 3.28
CA TYR A 128 7.35 2.56 4.32
C TYR A 128 8.06 3.48 5.31
N ILE A 129 7.77 4.77 5.23
CA ILE A 129 8.35 5.79 6.10
C ILE A 129 7.62 5.78 7.44
N ASP A 130 8.36 5.69 8.53
CA ASP A 130 7.79 5.63 9.88
C ASP A 130 7.36 7.03 10.34
N LEU A 131 6.07 7.31 10.24
CA LEU A 131 5.44 8.54 10.76
C LEU A 131 4.67 8.31 12.05
N THR A 132 4.81 7.14 12.67
CA THR A 132 3.97 6.72 13.82
C THR A 132 4.12 7.64 15.03
N SER A 133 5.30 8.21 15.27
CA SER A 133 5.56 9.11 16.39
C SER A 133 4.79 10.43 16.32
N VAL A 134 4.37 10.87 15.14
CA VAL A 134 3.67 12.15 14.92
C VAL A 134 2.23 11.94 14.45
N TYR A 135 2.01 10.99 13.55
CA TYR A 135 0.74 10.81 12.86
C TYR A 135 0.03 9.50 13.22
N GLY A 136 0.70 8.56 13.90
CA GLY A 136 0.13 7.27 14.29
C GLY A 136 -0.02 6.27 13.14
N HIS A 137 0.62 6.49 11.99
CA HIS A 137 0.58 5.62 10.82
C HIS A 137 1.87 5.72 10.01
N TYR A 138 2.02 4.87 8.99
CA TYR A 138 3.12 4.95 8.02
C TYR A 138 2.73 5.73 6.77
N LEU A 139 3.73 6.09 5.98
CA LEU A 139 3.58 6.59 4.63
C LEU A 139 4.34 5.65 3.70
N GLU A 140 3.65 5.10 2.71
CA GLU A 140 4.30 4.39 1.63
C GLU A 140 4.69 5.38 0.52
N ILE A 141 5.94 5.29 0.05
CA ILE A 141 6.37 5.93 -1.19
C ILE A 141 6.75 4.88 -2.21
N HIS A 142 6.43 5.12 -3.47
CA HIS A 142 6.73 4.22 -4.56
C HIS A 142 7.06 4.92 -5.87
N ALA A 143 7.89 4.25 -6.69
CA ALA A 143 8.22 4.75 -8.00
C ALA A 143 7.04 4.62 -8.97
N PRO A 144 6.86 5.56 -9.94
CA PRO A 144 5.72 5.58 -10.85
C PRO A 144 5.63 4.38 -11.82
N VAL A 145 6.62 3.50 -11.83
CA VAL A 145 6.65 2.31 -12.71
C VAL A 145 5.42 1.42 -12.59
N VAL A 146 4.75 1.43 -11.44
CA VAL A 146 3.53 0.64 -11.19
C VAL A 146 2.23 1.36 -11.54
N LYS A 147 2.29 2.60 -12.02
CA LYS A 147 1.10 3.36 -12.39
C LYS A 147 0.15 2.62 -13.35
N PRO A 148 0.62 1.89 -14.39
CA PRO A 148 -0.28 1.10 -15.24
C PRO A 148 -1.09 0.05 -14.48
N PHE A 149 -0.55 -0.51 -13.40
CA PHE A 149 -1.29 -1.42 -12.53
C PHE A 149 -2.42 -0.68 -11.79
N TRP A 150 -2.16 0.50 -11.22
CA TRP A 150 -3.19 1.35 -10.60
C TRP A 150 -4.29 1.71 -11.58
N ASP A 151 -3.93 2.12 -12.80
CA ASP A 151 -4.87 2.47 -13.85
C ASP A 151 -5.76 1.26 -14.23
N SER A 152 -5.23 0.03 -14.17
CA SER A 152 -6.01 -1.19 -14.41
C SER A 152 -7.06 -1.47 -13.33
N ILE A 153 -6.72 -1.22 -12.06
CA ILE A 153 -7.67 -1.34 -10.93
C ILE A 153 -8.79 -0.31 -11.06
N ALA A 154 -8.43 0.95 -11.33
CA ALA A 154 -9.40 2.02 -11.56
C ALA A 154 -10.32 1.71 -12.76
N ALA A 155 -9.76 1.16 -13.85
CA ALA A 155 -10.54 0.74 -15.02
C ALA A 155 -11.51 -0.39 -14.70
N ALA A 156 -11.15 -1.36 -13.86
CA ALA A 156 -12.02 -2.45 -13.43
C ALA A 156 -13.20 -1.96 -12.57
N ALA A 157 -13.04 -0.83 -11.89
CA ALA A 157 -14.07 -0.20 -11.07
C ALA A 157 -15.02 0.70 -11.89
N LYS A 158 -14.58 1.14 -13.07
CA LYS A 158 -15.39 2.00 -13.93
C LYS A 158 -16.64 1.25 -14.37
N ASP A 159 -17.80 1.86 -14.15
CA ASP A 159 -19.11 1.30 -14.51
C ASP A 159 -19.41 -0.07 -13.82
N TRP A 160 -18.74 -0.36 -12.69
CA TRP A 160 -18.99 -1.58 -11.93
C TRP A 160 -20.43 -1.58 -11.38
N ASP A 161 -21.15 -2.67 -11.60
CA ASP A 161 -22.57 -2.83 -11.27
C ASP A 161 -22.86 -3.32 -9.82
N GLY A 162 -21.82 -3.41 -8.99
CA GLY A 162 -21.91 -3.93 -7.61
C GLY A 162 -21.89 -5.45 -7.48
N LYS A 163 -21.76 -6.20 -8.60
CA LYS A 163 -21.66 -7.66 -8.59
C LYS A 163 -20.22 -8.14 -8.64
N ASP A 164 -20.02 -9.42 -8.25
CA ASP A 164 -18.70 -10.05 -8.25
C ASP A 164 -17.65 -9.17 -7.58
N LEU A 165 -17.95 -8.78 -6.35
CA LEU A 165 -17.12 -7.88 -5.54
C LEU A 165 -15.69 -8.38 -5.37
N TRP A 166 -15.50 -9.69 -5.20
CA TRP A 166 -14.22 -10.34 -4.87
C TRP A 166 -13.74 -11.18 -6.03
N ARG A 167 -12.67 -10.73 -6.71
CA ARG A 167 -12.17 -11.34 -7.95
C ARG A 167 -10.69 -11.61 -7.84
N LYS A 168 -10.23 -12.71 -8.45
CA LYS A 168 -8.80 -12.93 -8.59
C LYS A 168 -8.22 -12.03 -9.67
N LEU A 169 -7.11 -11.38 -9.38
CA LEU A 169 -6.41 -10.53 -10.35
C LEU A 169 -5.87 -11.41 -11.49
N GLY A 170 -6.19 -11.03 -12.73
CA GLY A 170 -5.74 -11.73 -13.93
C GLY A 170 -6.50 -13.02 -14.25
N ALA A 171 -7.64 -13.29 -13.60
CA ALA A 171 -8.52 -14.42 -13.92
C ALA A 171 -9.45 -14.12 -15.09
#